data_40b290ac30c1e069972a1b3a517c0bdb
#
_entry.id   40b290ac30c1e069972a1b3a517c0bdb
#
_cell.length_a   1.000
_cell.length_b   1.000
_cell.length_c   1.000
_cell.angle_alpha   90.00
_cell.angle_beta   90.00
_cell.angle_gamma   90.00
#
_symmetry.space_group_name_H-M   'P 1'
#
loop_
_entity.id
_entity.type
_entity.pdbx_description
1 polymer ?
#
loop_
_entity_poly.entity_id
_entity_poly.type
_entity_poly.pdbx_seq_one_letter_code
_entity_poly.pdbx_strand_id
1 'polypeptide(L)'
;MFYYIKGPLVHATPSSVAVEAAGVAYLLTVSENTYRALPPRHTADVPPVVTLYTYLAVREDGIELFGFHDQRELSSFKMLLSVSGVGPKAAMSILSLLTPEKFALAVCTEDKKAISRASGIGPKTAARIILELKDKLMKEKSIDDDLSTAILDHAGDAPSAPAGGKLSEAQDALLVLGYSRSEAQSVLKSIDVTSLSVEDIIKEALKRLMKA
;
A
#
# COMPACT_ATOMS: atom_id res chain seq x y z
N MET A 1 -5.02 5.12 19.48
CA MET A 1 -5.08 4.65 18.07
C MET A 1 -4.69 3.18 18.04
N PHE A 2 -5.44 2.33 17.36
CA PHE A 2 -5.12 0.90 17.28
C PHE A 2 -4.10 0.67 16.17
N TYR A 3 -3.05 -0.11 16.41
CA TYR A 3 -2.05 -0.47 15.40
C TYR A 3 -2.44 -1.75 14.67
N TYR A 4 -2.84 -2.76 15.44
CA TYR A 4 -3.44 -4.01 14.97
C TYR A 4 -4.38 -4.57 16.02
N ILE A 5 -5.27 -5.49 15.60
CA ILE A 5 -6.05 -6.34 16.50
C ILE A 5 -5.69 -7.78 16.21
N LYS A 6 -5.36 -8.54 17.26
CA LYS A 6 -5.02 -9.97 17.18
C LYS A 6 -5.94 -10.76 18.09
N GLY A 7 -6.55 -11.79 17.53
CA GLY A 7 -7.42 -12.68 18.30
C GLY A 7 -8.21 -13.64 17.42
N PRO A 8 -9.13 -14.44 18.03
CA PRO A 8 -10.01 -15.33 17.30
C PRO A 8 -10.93 -14.59 16.32
N LEU A 9 -11.08 -15.14 15.11
CA LEU A 9 -11.99 -14.65 14.09
C LEU A 9 -13.40 -15.17 14.39
N VAL A 10 -14.25 -14.35 15.03
CA VAL A 10 -15.59 -14.78 15.48
C VAL A 10 -16.69 -14.58 14.44
N HIS A 11 -16.47 -13.66 13.48
CA HIS A 11 -17.37 -13.45 12.35
C HIS A 11 -16.60 -13.03 11.10
N ALA A 12 -17.04 -13.48 9.91
CA ALA A 12 -16.42 -13.09 8.65
C ALA A 12 -17.44 -13.07 7.50
N THR A 13 -17.44 -11.94 6.79
CA THR A 13 -18.14 -11.73 5.52
C THR A 13 -17.18 -11.07 4.54
N PRO A 14 -17.45 -11.04 3.23
CA PRO A 14 -16.57 -10.40 2.26
C PRO A 14 -16.26 -8.91 2.50
N SER A 15 -17.11 -8.23 3.30
CA SER A 15 -16.97 -6.78 3.56
C SER A 15 -16.68 -6.44 5.02
N SER A 16 -16.84 -7.39 5.95
CA SER A 16 -16.65 -7.15 7.38
C SER A 16 -16.24 -8.41 8.13
N VAL A 17 -15.39 -8.24 9.12
CA VAL A 17 -14.98 -9.32 10.02
C VAL A 17 -15.05 -8.85 11.47
N ALA A 18 -15.26 -9.78 12.40
CA ALA A 18 -15.14 -9.49 13.82
C ALA A 18 -14.03 -10.34 14.43
N VAL A 19 -13.11 -9.67 15.11
CA VAL A 19 -11.99 -10.28 15.84
C VAL A 19 -12.18 -10.01 17.32
N GLU A 20 -12.14 -11.07 18.13
CA GLU A 20 -12.25 -10.95 19.58
C GLU A 20 -10.87 -10.71 20.20
N ALA A 21 -10.78 -9.71 21.06
CA ALA A 21 -9.59 -9.46 21.87
C ALA A 21 -9.99 -9.08 23.29
N ALA A 22 -9.50 -9.81 24.28
CA ALA A 22 -9.77 -9.59 25.70
C ALA A 22 -11.28 -9.50 26.04
N GLY A 23 -12.10 -10.37 25.44
CA GLY A 23 -13.55 -10.42 25.71
C GLY A 23 -14.38 -9.38 24.96
N VAL A 24 -13.75 -8.59 24.07
CA VAL A 24 -14.44 -7.63 23.19
C VAL A 24 -14.27 -8.04 21.74
N ALA A 25 -15.40 -8.17 21.01
CA ALA A 25 -15.37 -8.43 19.58
C ALA A 25 -15.38 -7.10 18.80
N TYR A 26 -14.29 -6.83 18.10
CA TYR A 26 -14.13 -5.64 17.26
C TYR A 26 -14.62 -5.94 15.85
N LEU A 27 -15.58 -5.16 15.38
CA LEU A 27 -16.06 -5.23 14.00
C LEU A 27 -15.19 -4.34 13.12
N LEU A 28 -14.60 -4.93 12.08
CA LEU A 28 -13.73 -4.24 11.12
C LEU A 28 -14.32 -4.33 9.71
N THR A 29 -14.37 -3.22 9.02
CA THR A 29 -14.61 -3.19 7.57
C THR A 29 -13.35 -3.65 6.85
N VAL A 30 -13.46 -4.63 5.98
CA VAL A 30 -12.33 -5.21 5.24
C VAL A 30 -12.55 -5.17 3.73
N SER A 31 -11.48 -5.23 2.97
CA SER A 31 -11.53 -5.45 1.53
C SER A 31 -11.78 -6.93 1.21
N GLU A 32 -12.22 -7.22 -0.01
CA GLU A 32 -12.34 -8.59 -0.47
C GLU A 32 -10.97 -9.30 -0.53
N ASN A 33 -9.89 -8.56 -0.80
CA ASN A 33 -8.53 -9.11 -0.76
C ASN A 33 -8.13 -9.53 0.65
N THR A 34 -8.34 -8.67 1.66
CA THR A 34 -8.15 -9.06 3.07
C THR A 34 -9.02 -10.25 3.43
N TYR A 35 -10.32 -10.25 3.09
CA TYR A 35 -11.21 -11.38 3.39
C TYR A 35 -10.71 -12.71 2.80
N ARG A 36 -10.24 -12.70 1.54
CA ARG A 36 -9.70 -13.90 0.87
C ARG A 36 -8.38 -14.39 1.48
N ALA A 37 -7.59 -13.49 2.07
CA ALA A 37 -6.34 -13.83 2.75
C ALA A 37 -6.56 -14.44 4.14
N LEU A 38 -7.76 -14.31 4.71
CA LEU A 38 -8.08 -14.88 6.02
C LEU A 38 -8.30 -16.39 5.94
N PRO A 39 -7.94 -17.14 7.01
CA PRO A 39 -8.20 -18.57 7.06
C PRO A 39 -9.72 -18.84 7.08
N PRO A 40 -10.17 -19.91 6.41
CA PRO A 40 -11.58 -20.26 6.38
C PRO A 40 -12.08 -20.62 7.79
N ARG A 41 -13.21 -20.03 8.19
CA ARG A 41 -13.78 -20.21 9.53
C ARG A 41 -14.40 -21.61 9.73
N HIS A 42 -14.79 -22.26 8.65
CA HIS A 42 -15.64 -23.48 8.71
C HIS A 42 -14.87 -24.79 8.89
N THR A 43 -13.55 -24.75 9.04
CA THR A 43 -12.71 -25.96 9.05
C THR A 43 -12.21 -26.38 10.43
N ALA A 44 -12.53 -25.64 11.51
CA ALA A 44 -12.05 -25.97 12.84
C ALA A 44 -13.11 -25.71 13.91
N ASP A 45 -13.15 -26.57 14.93
CA ASP A 45 -13.99 -26.39 16.14
C ASP A 45 -13.60 -25.14 16.93
N VAL A 46 -12.38 -24.65 16.74
CA VAL A 46 -11.84 -23.44 17.38
C VAL A 46 -11.63 -22.36 16.33
N PRO A 47 -12.15 -21.13 16.55
CA PRO A 47 -11.96 -20.02 15.62
C PRO A 47 -10.47 -19.73 15.38
N PRO A 48 -10.02 -19.56 14.12
CA PRO A 48 -8.62 -19.26 13.83
C PRO A 48 -8.22 -17.91 14.41
N VAL A 49 -6.99 -17.83 14.95
CA VAL A 49 -6.42 -16.58 15.42
C VAL A 49 -5.85 -15.81 14.24
N VAL A 50 -6.29 -14.57 14.07
CA VAL A 50 -5.86 -13.67 13.00
C VAL A 50 -5.25 -12.40 13.56
N THR A 51 -4.43 -11.73 12.76
CA THR A 51 -3.93 -10.38 13.04
C THR A 51 -4.35 -9.48 11.90
N LEU A 52 -5.02 -8.38 12.21
CA LEU A 52 -5.40 -7.36 11.24
C LEU A 52 -4.82 -6.02 11.62
N TYR A 53 -4.07 -5.40 10.72
CA TYR A 53 -3.61 -4.02 10.85
C TYR A 53 -4.80 -3.09 10.69
N THR A 54 -4.83 -1.99 11.46
CA THR A 54 -6.06 -1.22 11.57
C THR A 54 -5.88 0.24 11.19
N TYR A 55 -6.96 0.80 10.67
CA TYR A 55 -7.16 2.23 10.50
C TYR A 55 -8.49 2.65 11.13
N LEU A 56 -8.44 3.60 12.06
CA LEU A 56 -9.61 4.15 12.72
C LEU A 56 -10.02 5.45 12.02
N ALA A 57 -11.19 5.45 11.40
CA ALA A 57 -11.80 6.66 10.88
C ALA A 57 -12.77 7.23 11.90
N VAL A 58 -12.53 8.47 12.34
CA VAL A 58 -13.41 9.21 13.24
C VAL A 58 -14.02 10.36 12.45
N ARG A 59 -15.35 10.40 12.38
CA ARG A 59 -16.11 11.43 11.67
C ARG A 59 -17.25 11.93 12.56
N GLU A 60 -17.91 12.98 12.15
CA GLU A 60 -19.07 13.54 12.85
C GLU A 60 -20.24 12.54 12.92
N ASP A 61 -20.41 11.72 11.89
CA ASP A 61 -21.47 10.73 11.75
C ASP A 61 -21.14 9.34 12.36
N GLY A 62 -19.92 9.13 12.85
CA GLY A 62 -19.55 7.89 13.52
C GLY A 62 -18.07 7.53 13.51
N ILE A 63 -17.81 6.39 14.11
CA ILE A 63 -16.47 5.78 14.19
C ILE A 63 -16.50 4.50 13.42
N GLU A 64 -15.58 4.32 12.49
CA GLU A 64 -15.46 3.13 11.66
C GLU A 64 -14.03 2.57 11.75
N LEU A 65 -13.90 1.27 11.98
CA LEU A 65 -12.63 0.58 12.07
C LEU A 65 -12.42 -0.26 10.80
N PHE A 66 -11.33 0.01 10.10
CA PHE A 66 -10.92 -0.74 8.91
C PHE A 66 -9.82 -1.72 9.27
N GLY A 67 -9.85 -2.91 8.66
CA GLY A 67 -8.89 -3.98 8.88
C GLY A 67 -8.21 -4.43 7.59
N PHE A 68 -6.91 -4.70 7.67
CA PHE A 68 -6.07 -5.12 6.55
C PHE A 68 -5.22 -6.31 6.97
N HIS A 69 -5.08 -7.31 6.10
CA HIS A 69 -4.32 -8.51 6.43
C HIS A 69 -2.80 -8.23 6.47
N ASP A 70 -2.32 -7.23 5.74
CA ASP A 70 -0.92 -6.80 5.76
C ASP A 70 -0.77 -5.27 5.76
N GLN A 71 0.49 -4.83 5.97
CA GLN A 71 0.83 -3.41 6.03
C GLN A 71 0.85 -2.74 4.65
N ARG A 72 1.04 -3.50 3.56
CA ARG A 72 1.05 -2.97 2.20
C ARG A 72 -0.33 -2.51 1.79
N GLU A 73 -1.35 -3.30 2.14
CA GLU A 73 -2.74 -2.94 1.88
C GLU A 73 -3.15 -1.71 2.72
N LEU A 74 -2.76 -1.66 4.00
CA LEU A 74 -2.96 -0.49 4.86
C LEU A 74 -2.26 0.76 4.30
N SER A 75 -1.04 0.64 3.78
CA SER A 75 -0.30 1.75 3.17
C SER A 75 -1.00 2.24 1.90
N SER A 76 -1.44 1.33 1.03
CA SER A 76 -2.21 1.66 -0.16
C SER A 76 -3.53 2.37 0.18
N PHE A 77 -4.20 1.92 1.25
CA PHE A 77 -5.40 2.58 1.76
C PHE A 77 -5.12 4.02 2.21
N LYS A 78 -4.06 4.23 2.99
CA LYS A 78 -3.65 5.57 3.44
C LYS A 78 -3.26 6.48 2.27
N MET A 79 -2.55 5.96 1.28
CA MET A 79 -2.24 6.69 0.05
C MET A 79 -3.51 7.12 -0.68
N LEU A 80 -4.48 6.23 -0.84
CA LEU A 80 -5.77 6.55 -1.46
C LEU A 80 -6.52 7.64 -0.70
N LEU A 81 -6.55 7.57 0.63
CA LEU A 81 -7.20 8.60 1.48
C LEU A 81 -6.53 9.97 1.36
N SER A 82 -5.27 10.02 0.98
CA SER A 82 -4.56 11.30 0.81
C SER A 82 -4.92 12.02 -0.50
N VAL A 83 -5.66 11.35 -1.39
CA VAL A 83 -6.13 11.93 -2.66
C VAL A 83 -7.44 12.68 -2.43
N SER A 84 -7.51 13.94 -2.87
CA SER A 84 -8.71 14.75 -2.72
C SER A 84 -9.94 14.11 -3.40
N GLY A 85 -11.01 13.95 -2.62
CA GLY A 85 -12.27 13.35 -3.09
C GLY A 85 -12.30 11.81 -3.03
N VAL A 86 -11.28 11.17 -2.47
CA VAL A 86 -11.26 9.73 -2.21
C VAL A 86 -11.49 9.47 -0.73
N GLY A 87 -12.67 8.99 -0.38
CA GLY A 87 -12.99 8.58 0.98
C GLY A 87 -12.73 7.08 1.23
N PRO A 88 -12.86 6.62 2.49
CA PRO A 88 -12.62 5.22 2.85
C PRO A 88 -13.43 4.22 2.03
N LYS A 89 -14.71 4.49 1.76
CA LYS A 89 -15.54 3.58 0.93
C LYS A 89 -14.97 3.41 -0.48
N ALA A 90 -14.52 4.50 -1.08
CA ALA A 90 -13.89 4.50 -2.40
C ALA A 90 -12.54 3.75 -2.37
N ALA A 91 -11.72 4.01 -1.36
CA ALA A 91 -10.44 3.32 -1.17
C ALA A 91 -10.64 1.80 -0.98
N MET A 92 -11.59 1.38 -0.13
CA MET A 92 -11.93 -0.04 0.07
C MET A 92 -12.46 -0.70 -1.20
N SER A 93 -13.24 0.01 -2.01
CA SER A 93 -13.73 -0.50 -3.30
C SER A 93 -12.57 -0.77 -4.27
N ILE A 94 -11.58 0.13 -4.34
CA ILE A 94 -10.37 -0.07 -5.17
C ILE A 94 -9.58 -1.26 -4.66
N LEU A 95 -9.31 -1.36 -3.35
CA LEU A 95 -8.52 -2.44 -2.74
C LEU A 95 -9.25 -3.78 -2.72
N SER A 96 -10.57 -3.81 -2.86
CA SER A 96 -11.32 -5.05 -3.08
C SER A 96 -11.13 -5.59 -4.51
N LEU A 97 -10.91 -4.71 -5.48
CA LEU A 97 -10.73 -5.07 -6.88
C LEU A 97 -9.26 -5.32 -7.24
N LEU A 98 -8.36 -4.50 -6.71
CA LEU A 98 -6.93 -4.50 -7.01
C LEU A 98 -6.14 -4.83 -5.74
N THR A 99 -5.24 -5.82 -5.83
CA THR A 99 -4.23 -6.01 -4.77
C THR A 99 -3.31 -4.79 -4.69
N PRO A 100 -2.58 -4.57 -3.58
CA PRO A 100 -1.63 -3.46 -3.46
C PRO A 100 -0.67 -3.35 -4.64
N GLU A 101 -0.16 -4.49 -5.11
CA GLU A 101 0.78 -4.58 -6.25
C GLU A 101 0.11 -4.16 -7.56
N LYS A 102 -1.11 -4.67 -7.82
CA LYS A 102 -1.89 -4.31 -9.03
C LYS A 102 -2.29 -2.84 -9.01
N PHE A 103 -2.63 -2.32 -7.84
CA PHE A 103 -2.91 -0.89 -7.66
C PHE A 103 -1.68 -0.04 -7.96
N ALA A 104 -0.52 -0.39 -7.36
CA ALA A 104 0.73 0.29 -7.62
C ALA A 104 1.11 0.24 -9.12
N LEU A 105 0.97 -0.92 -9.74
CA LEU A 105 1.20 -1.07 -11.18
C LEU A 105 0.27 -0.17 -12.01
N ALA A 106 -1.03 -0.13 -11.67
CA ALA A 106 -2.00 0.71 -12.36
C ALA A 106 -1.67 2.21 -12.26
N VAL A 107 -1.16 2.67 -11.11
CA VAL A 107 -0.68 4.05 -10.93
C VAL A 107 0.54 4.31 -11.81
N CYS A 108 1.56 3.44 -11.78
CA CYS A 108 2.79 3.59 -12.56
C CYS A 108 2.56 3.51 -14.07
N THR A 109 1.61 2.68 -14.52
CA THR A 109 1.27 2.52 -15.95
C THR A 109 0.17 3.46 -16.43
N GLU A 110 -0.33 4.35 -15.55
CA GLU A 110 -1.47 5.24 -15.80
C GLU A 110 -2.75 4.51 -16.29
N ASP A 111 -2.97 3.28 -15.81
CA ASP A 111 -4.14 2.50 -16.18
C ASP A 111 -5.41 3.00 -15.46
N LYS A 112 -5.96 4.10 -15.99
CA LYS A 112 -7.22 4.70 -15.52
C LYS A 112 -8.38 3.71 -15.57
N LYS A 113 -8.37 2.78 -16.55
CA LYS A 113 -9.45 1.80 -16.71
C LYS A 113 -9.47 0.78 -15.60
N ALA A 114 -8.29 0.30 -15.15
CA ALA A 114 -8.20 -0.63 -14.04
C ALA A 114 -8.80 -0.02 -12.77
N ILE A 115 -8.43 1.22 -12.44
CA ILE A 115 -8.90 1.92 -11.23
C ILE A 115 -10.38 2.28 -11.33
N SER A 116 -10.86 2.74 -12.49
CA SER A 116 -12.26 3.15 -12.67
C SER A 116 -13.28 2.00 -12.69
N ARG A 117 -12.83 0.74 -12.70
CA ARG A 117 -13.70 -0.43 -12.51
C ARG A 117 -14.22 -0.56 -11.07
N ALA A 118 -13.54 0.06 -10.11
CA ALA A 118 -13.99 0.03 -8.73
C ALA A 118 -15.30 0.81 -8.57
N SER A 119 -16.22 0.26 -7.79
CA SER A 119 -17.54 0.87 -7.57
C SER A 119 -17.41 2.27 -6.96
N GLY A 120 -18.11 3.23 -7.52
CA GLY A 120 -18.05 4.63 -7.09
C GLY A 120 -16.85 5.42 -7.60
N ILE A 121 -15.99 4.83 -8.44
CA ILE A 121 -14.82 5.50 -9.03
C ILE A 121 -15.06 5.78 -10.50
N GLY A 122 -15.28 7.06 -10.82
CA GLY A 122 -15.40 7.51 -12.19
C GLY A 122 -14.04 7.75 -12.87
N PRO A 123 -14.03 7.92 -14.22
CA PRO A 123 -12.79 8.19 -14.96
C PRO A 123 -12.04 9.44 -14.49
N LYS A 124 -12.78 10.47 -14.05
CA LYS A 124 -12.19 11.71 -13.51
C LYS A 124 -11.47 11.45 -12.16
N THR A 125 -12.11 10.68 -11.28
CA THR A 125 -11.50 10.30 -9.98
C THR A 125 -10.29 9.40 -10.19
N ALA A 126 -10.37 8.42 -11.09
CA ALA A 126 -9.23 7.55 -11.43
C ALA A 126 -8.05 8.35 -11.98
N ALA A 127 -8.30 9.31 -12.89
CA ALA A 127 -7.26 10.19 -13.41
C ALA A 127 -6.60 11.04 -12.30
N ARG A 128 -7.40 11.57 -11.36
CA ARG A 128 -6.92 12.33 -10.21
C ARG A 128 -6.05 11.47 -9.28
N ILE A 129 -6.50 10.24 -8.96
CA ILE A 129 -5.74 9.30 -8.14
C ILE A 129 -4.34 9.08 -8.74
N ILE A 130 -4.26 8.79 -10.04
CA ILE A 130 -2.98 8.58 -10.72
C ILE A 130 -2.11 9.83 -10.63
N LEU A 131 -2.65 10.99 -10.98
CA LEU A 131 -1.90 12.25 -11.00
C LEU A 131 -1.36 12.61 -9.61
N GLU A 132 -2.23 12.63 -8.58
CA GLU A 132 -1.84 13.03 -7.22
C GLU A 132 -0.89 12.03 -6.56
N LEU A 133 -1.02 10.74 -6.84
CA LEU A 133 -0.10 9.74 -6.30
C LEU A 133 1.25 9.77 -7.01
N LYS A 134 1.31 9.95 -8.32
CA LYS A 134 2.57 10.19 -9.02
C LYS A 134 3.27 11.43 -8.48
N ASP A 135 2.54 12.54 -8.31
CA ASP A 135 3.10 13.80 -7.78
C ASP A 135 3.63 13.65 -6.35
N LYS A 136 2.95 12.85 -5.51
CA LYS A 136 3.43 12.58 -4.15
C LYS A 136 4.69 11.74 -4.13
N LEU A 137 4.74 10.69 -4.93
CA LEU A 137 5.92 9.86 -5.12
C LEU A 137 7.12 10.69 -5.60
N MET A 138 6.88 11.71 -6.42
CA MET A 138 7.93 12.64 -6.89
C MET A 138 8.36 13.66 -5.83
N LYS A 139 7.40 14.17 -5.02
CA LYS A 139 7.69 15.21 -3.99
C LYS A 139 8.38 14.65 -2.74
N GLU A 140 8.04 13.43 -2.31
CA GLU A 140 8.74 12.79 -1.19
C GLU A 140 10.23 12.58 -1.49
N LYS A 141 10.59 12.39 -2.76
CA LYS A 141 11.96 12.36 -3.23
C LYS A 141 12.75 13.65 -2.98
N SER A 142 12.15 14.80 -3.28
CA SER A 142 12.85 16.10 -3.12
C SER A 142 13.16 16.39 -1.66
N ILE A 143 12.38 15.88 -0.71
CA ILE A 143 12.58 16.09 0.72
C ILE A 143 13.67 15.15 1.27
N ASP A 144 13.76 13.91 0.79
CA ASP A 144 14.82 12.98 1.19
C ASP A 144 16.17 13.32 0.58
N ASP A 145 16.21 13.90 -0.63
CA ASP A 145 17.43 14.42 -1.23
C ASP A 145 17.96 15.64 -0.46
N ASP A 146 17.09 16.57 -0.03
CA ASP A 146 17.50 17.72 0.78
C ASP A 146 17.98 17.30 2.19
N LEU A 147 17.36 16.27 2.80
CA LEU A 147 17.80 15.76 4.09
C LEU A 147 19.07 14.92 4.00
N SER A 148 19.27 14.19 2.91
CA SER A 148 20.50 13.43 2.64
C SER A 148 21.68 14.37 2.40
N THR A 149 21.48 15.49 1.72
CA THR A 149 22.50 16.52 1.50
C THR A 149 22.89 17.21 2.81
N ALA A 150 21.92 17.46 3.70
CA ALA A 150 22.18 18.08 5.01
C ALA A 150 22.92 17.17 6.01
N ILE A 151 22.83 15.84 5.86
CA ILE A 151 23.55 14.88 6.71
C ILE A 151 24.98 14.64 6.18
N LEU A 152 25.22 14.80 4.87
CA LEU A 152 26.53 14.59 4.25
C LEU A 152 27.50 15.77 4.44
N ASP A 153 27.02 16.97 4.76
CA ASP A 153 27.86 18.13 5.05
C ASP A 153 28.66 18.04 6.39
N HIS A 154 28.47 16.96 7.15
CA HIS A 154 29.15 16.74 8.44
C HIS A 154 30.12 15.56 8.45
N ALA A 155 30.42 14.93 7.30
CA ALA A 155 31.45 13.89 7.21
C ALA A 155 32.38 14.18 6.02
N GLY A 156 33.58 14.62 6.35
CA GLY A 156 34.59 15.14 5.43
C GLY A 156 35.06 14.19 4.33
N ASP A 157 35.46 14.83 3.25
CA ASP A 157 36.39 14.46 2.17
C ASP A 157 36.29 13.06 1.54
N ALA A 158 35.52 13.00 0.41
CA ALA A 158 35.96 12.35 -0.83
C ALA A 158 34.99 12.72 -1.98
N PRO A 159 35.44 13.02 -3.22
CA PRO A 159 34.59 13.39 -4.33
C PRO A 159 33.93 12.13 -4.89
N SER A 160 32.67 11.93 -4.61
CA SER A 160 31.86 10.92 -5.30
C SER A 160 30.84 11.58 -6.21
N ALA A 161 30.77 11.07 -7.43
CA ALA A 161 29.85 11.43 -8.51
C ALA A 161 28.38 11.41 -8.06
N PRO A 162 27.45 12.08 -8.77
CA PRO A 162 26.04 12.18 -8.40
C PRO A 162 25.40 10.79 -8.39
N ALA A 163 25.27 10.21 -7.19
CA ALA A 163 24.73 8.87 -6.96
C ALA A 163 23.21 8.88 -6.75
N GLY A 164 22.48 9.66 -7.53
CA GLY A 164 21.06 9.56 -7.72
C GLY A 164 20.76 8.68 -8.94
N GLY A 165 21.20 7.43 -8.95
CA GLY A 165 20.96 6.54 -10.08
C GLY A 165 19.52 6.03 -10.11
N LYS A 166 19.02 5.71 -11.32
CA LYS A 166 17.70 5.09 -11.59
C LYS A 166 17.28 3.99 -10.58
N LEU A 167 18.28 3.29 -10.02
CA LEU A 167 18.08 2.25 -9.00
C LEU A 167 17.63 2.79 -7.63
N SER A 168 18.25 3.87 -7.15
CA SER A 168 17.84 4.52 -5.89
C SER A 168 16.41 5.02 -6.04
N GLU A 169 16.12 5.62 -7.18
CA GLU A 169 14.82 6.13 -7.52
C GLU A 169 13.73 5.06 -7.55
N ALA A 170 14.01 3.95 -8.15
CA ALA A 170 13.10 2.81 -8.15
C ALA A 170 12.94 2.19 -6.76
N GLN A 171 14.01 2.14 -5.95
CA GLN A 171 13.98 1.64 -4.59
C GLN A 171 13.06 2.50 -3.70
N ASP A 172 13.21 3.83 -3.75
CA ASP A 172 12.42 4.75 -2.94
C ASP A 172 10.94 4.66 -3.30
N ALA A 173 10.62 4.56 -4.60
CA ALA A 173 9.25 4.32 -5.04
C ALA A 173 8.66 3.02 -4.48
N LEU A 174 9.43 1.92 -4.42
CA LEU A 174 8.98 0.66 -3.84
C LEU A 174 8.78 0.76 -2.32
N LEU A 175 9.64 1.51 -1.61
CA LEU A 175 9.48 1.78 -0.17
C LEU A 175 8.20 2.55 0.12
N VAL A 176 7.90 3.59 -0.65
CA VAL A 176 6.65 4.37 -0.52
C VAL A 176 5.42 3.49 -0.80
N LEU A 177 5.52 2.54 -1.72
CA LEU A 177 4.48 1.55 -2.01
C LEU A 177 4.32 0.48 -0.91
N GLY A 178 5.14 0.56 0.18
CA GLY A 178 5.01 -0.29 1.36
C GLY A 178 5.85 -1.56 1.35
N TYR A 179 6.72 -1.74 0.36
CA TYR A 179 7.69 -2.85 0.36
C TYR A 179 8.83 -2.55 1.34
N SER A 180 9.35 -3.59 2.00
CA SER A 180 10.53 -3.43 2.85
C SER A 180 11.78 -3.14 2.01
N ARG A 181 12.77 -2.48 2.61
CA ARG A 181 14.06 -2.21 1.95
C ARG A 181 14.74 -3.48 1.46
N SER A 182 14.62 -4.59 2.20
CA SER A 182 15.18 -5.88 1.82
C SER A 182 14.51 -6.49 0.58
N GLU A 183 13.19 -6.43 0.50
CA GLU A 183 12.41 -6.90 -0.67
C GLU A 183 12.74 -6.06 -1.92
N ALA A 184 12.71 -4.74 -1.78
CA ALA A 184 13.05 -3.82 -2.86
C ALA A 184 14.47 -4.08 -3.39
N GLN A 185 15.47 -4.16 -2.51
CA GLN A 185 16.86 -4.41 -2.90
C GLN A 185 17.05 -5.79 -3.55
N SER A 186 16.41 -6.84 -3.04
CA SER A 186 16.57 -8.20 -3.59
C SER A 186 16.07 -8.28 -5.02
N VAL A 187 14.95 -7.62 -5.32
CA VAL A 187 14.35 -7.62 -6.65
C VAL A 187 15.11 -6.70 -7.60
N LEU A 188 15.49 -5.50 -7.18
CA LEU A 188 16.22 -4.56 -8.01
C LEU A 188 17.62 -5.08 -8.44
N LYS A 189 18.30 -5.87 -7.59
CA LYS A 189 19.55 -6.54 -7.96
C LYS A 189 19.40 -7.54 -9.12
N SER A 190 18.19 -8.04 -9.35
CA SER A 190 17.90 -9.01 -10.42
C SER A 190 17.45 -8.37 -11.74
N ILE A 191 17.39 -7.03 -11.81
CA ILE A 191 16.93 -6.29 -13.00
C ILE A 191 18.12 -5.60 -13.65
N ASP A 192 18.26 -5.78 -14.98
CA ASP A 192 19.23 -5.05 -15.76
C ASP A 192 18.72 -3.61 -16.02
N VAL A 193 19.34 -2.66 -15.35
CA VAL A 193 18.91 -1.24 -15.34
C VAL A 193 19.55 -0.37 -16.41
N THR A 194 20.49 -0.91 -17.19
CA THR A 194 21.32 -0.12 -18.11
C THR A 194 20.52 0.54 -19.22
N SER A 195 19.48 -0.12 -19.71
CA SER A 195 18.64 0.33 -20.83
C SER A 195 17.23 0.76 -20.46
N LEU A 196 16.84 0.63 -19.17
CA LEU A 196 15.48 0.85 -18.71
C LEU A 196 15.28 2.28 -18.16
N SER A 197 14.05 2.79 -18.31
CA SER A 197 13.59 3.98 -17.58
C SER A 197 13.28 3.61 -16.13
N VAL A 198 13.22 4.59 -15.22
CA VAL A 198 12.83 4.34 -13.81
C VAL A 198 11.45 3.69 -13.71
N GLU A 199 10.52 4.14 -14.55
CA GLU A 199 9.17 3.57 -14.63
C GLU A 199 9.19 2.09 -15.03
N ASP A 200 10.03 1.71 -15.99
CA ASP A 200 10.13 0.33 -16.45
C ASP A 200 10.82 -0.56 -15.42
N ILE A 201 11.80 -0.02 -14.67
CA ILE A 201 12.44 -0.71 -13.53
C ILE A 201 11.39 -0.99 -12.44
N ILE A 202 10.58 0.00 -12.08
CA ILE A 202 9.52 -0.17 -11.08
C ILE A 202 8.48 -1.20 -11.56
N LYS A 203 8.04 -1.12 -12.81
CA LYS A 203 7.10 -2.09 -13.40
C LYS A 203 7.62 -3.52 -13.34
N GLU A 204 8.89 -3.70 -13.70
CA GLU A 204 9.51 -5.05 -13.71
C GLU A 204 9.72 -5.56 -12.29
N ALA A 205 10.11 -4.69 -11.34
CA ALA A 205 10.22 -5.03 -9.93
C ALA A 205 8.87 -5.49 -9.35
N LEU A 206 7.81 -4.74 -9.59
CA LEU A 206 6.46 -5.09 -9.14
C LEU A 206 5.98 -6.42 -9.72
N LYS A 207 6.22 -6.69 -11.02
CA LYS A 207 5.89 -7.97 -11.65
C LYS A 207 6.59 -9.16 -10.99
N ARG A 208 7.83 -8.99 -10.56
CA ARG A 208 8.61 -10.05 -9.89
C ARG A 208 8.15 -10.25 -8.45
N LEU A 209 7.86 -9.17 -7.73
CA LEU A 209 7.29 -9.22 -6.39
C LEU A 209 5.90 -9.87 -6.34
N MET A 210 5.13 -9.78 -7.44
CA MET A 210 3.83 -10.47 -7.56
C MET A 210 3.93 -11.98 -7.82
N LYS A 211 5.12 -12.48 -8.22
CA LYS A 211 5.34 -13.91 -8.53
C LYS A 211 6.05 -14.66 -7.40
N ALA A 212 6.60 -13.94 -6.43
CA ALA A 212 7.27 -14.48 -5.26
C ALA A 212 6.29 -14.67 -4.10
#